data_3a5fcbd85e7d8be6e8bd3a9a6b0617cd
#
_entry.id   3a5fcbd85e7d8be6e8bd3a9a6b0617cd
#
_cell.length_a   1.000
_cell.length_b   1.000
_cell.length_c   1.000
_cell.angle_alpha   90.00
_cell.angle_beta   90.00
_cell.angle_gamma   90.00
#
_symmetry.space_group_name_H-M   'P 1'
#
loop_
_entity.id
_entity.type
_entity.pdbx_description
1 polymer ?
#
loop_
_entity_poly.entity_id
_entity_poly.type
_entity_poly.pdbx_seq_one_letter_code
_entity_poly.pdbx_strand_id
1 'polypeptide(L)'
;GVDMVDTSISSMSMTYGHSPTESVVSILEGTERNTGLDIHLLEEIAAYFRNVRKKYAKFEGAMKGVDSRILLAQVPGGMLTNMEGQLKEQGASDKLDAVLEEIPRVRKDLGYIPLVTPTSQIVGTQAVINVLNGERYKNITKETAGVLKGEYGATPGAVDKALQARVLDSSDPICCRPADLLEPEMEKLTTEFQQIAQEKGIRIADSLEDDVLIYALFPQIGLKFLENRDNPDAFEPAPQLCEEAAVAAPTAKASTVSGPEAYTVNVNGKNYNVTVSAGGEIQHVAPKAVADSSVGETIPAPLAGNIFKVKVAVGQTVKAGDVIMIMEAMKMENTLRSERDGVVARINFVPGASLATDPFPPNRPLADP
;
A
#
# COMPACT_ATOMS: atom_id res chain seq x y z
N GLY A 1 -23.39 -2.77 29.54
CA GLY A 1 -22.44 -2.91 29.78
C GLY A 1 -21.18 -3.35 29.08
N VAL A 2 -20.26 -2.42 28.86
CA VAL A 2 -18.90 -2.74 28.44
C VAL A 2 -18.02 -2.66 29.69
N ASP A 3 -17.16 -3.67 29.93
CA ASP A 3 -16.30 -3.74 31.10
C ASP A 3 -14.84 -3.41 30.79
N MET A 4 -14.43 -3.53 29.52
CA MET A 4 -13.10 -3.17 29.04
C MET A 4 -13.22 -2.37 27.76
N VAL A 5 -12.38 -1.36 27.61
CA VAL A 5 -12.29 -0.52 26.40
C VAL A 5 -10.82 -0.32 26.04
N ASP A 6 -10.54 -0.34 24.75
CA ASP A 6 -9.22 -0.01 24.23
C ASP A 6 -9.11 1.49 24.00
N THR A 7 -8.00 2.05 24.47
CA THR A 7 -7.66 3.47 24.32
C THR A 7 -6.21 3.62 23.91
N SER A 8 -5.80 4.81 23.53
CA SER A 8 -4.39 5.12 23.31
C SER A 8 -4.01 6.41 24.02
N ILE A 9 -2.73 6.48 24.45
CA ILE A 9 -2.22 7.71 25.07
C ILE A 9 -2.43 8.90 24.11
N SER A 10 -2.86 10.06 24.60
CA SER A 10 -3.35 11.17 23.77
C SER A 10 -2.36 11.59 22.67
N SER A 11 -1.10 11.61 22.96
CA SER A 11 -0.03 11.97 22.01
C SER A 11 0.14 10.97 20.86
N MET A 12 -0.34 9.75 21.00
CA MET A 12 -0.34 8.69 19.97
C MET A 12 -1.75 8.38 19.46
N SER A 13 -2.79 8.97 20.08
CA SER A 13 -4.16 8.89 19.57
C SER A 13 -4.26 9.66 18.26
N MET A 14 -4.82 8.98 17.26
CA MET A 14 -5.08 9.62 15.98
C MET A 14 -6.48 10.20 15.96
N THR A 15 -6.69 11.20 15.17
CA THR A 15 -7.95 11.94 14.99
C THR A 15 -9.18 11.06 14.85
N TYR A 16 -9.03 9.90 14.24
CA TYR A 16 -10.08 8.91 13.94
C TYR A 16 -9.68 7.52 14.46
N GLY A 17 -8.71 7.44 15.36
CA GLY A 17 -8.27 6.19 16.00
C GLY A 17 -8.99 5.96 17.34
N HIS A 18 -8.26 5.35 18.26
CA HIS A 18 -8.75 5.12 19.61
C HIS A 18 -8.94 6.44 20.38
N SER A 19 -9.92 6.46 21.28
CA SER A 19 -10.11 7.57 22.21
C SER A 19 -8.87 7.79 23.08
N PRO A 20 -8.50 9.04 23.39
CA PRO A 20 -7.39 9.32 24.30
C PRO A 20 -7.63 8.72 25.68
N THR A 21 -6.65 7.99 26.20
CA THR A 21 -6.71 7.31 27.51
C THR A 21 -7.00 8.32 28.62
N GLU A 22 -6.30 9.44 28.62
CA GLU A 22 -6.44 10.49 29.63
C GLU A 22 -7.87 11.06 29.65
N SER A 23 -8.48 11.25 28.48
CA SER A 23 -9.85 11.74 28.37
C SER A 23 -10.84 10.74 28.93
N VAL A 24 -10.68 9.45 28.63
CA VAL A 24 -11.58 8.39 29.14
C VAL A 24 -11.44 8.26 30.66
N VAL A 25 -10.22 8.28 31.17
CA VAL A 25 -9.95 8.24 32.61
C VAL A 25 -10.60 9.42 33.33
N SER A 26 -10.41 10.64 32.81
CA SER A 26 -11.01 11.84 33.41
C SER A 26 -12.53 11.85 33.36
N ILE A 27 -13.16 11.32 32.29
CA ILE A 27 -14.63 11.21 32.19
C ILE A 27 -15.18 10.24 33.24
N LEU A 28 -14.43 9.17 33.54
CA LEU A 28 -14.88 8.15 34.49
C LEU A 28 -14.51 8.48 35.96
N GLU A 29 -13.71 9.49 36.19
CA GLU A 29 -13.32 9.93 37.52
C GLU A 29 -14.56 10.30 38.35
N GLY A 30 -14.60 9.88 39.62
CA GLY A 30 -15.74 10.12 40.53
C GLY A 30 -17.01 9.31 40.21
N THR A 31 -16.99 8.42 39.24
CA THR A 31 -18.07 7.49 38.92
C THR A 31 -17.81 6.09 39.53
N GLU A 32 -18.85 5.25 39.54
CA GLU A 32 -18.70 3.82 39.91
C GLU A 32 -17.75 3.03 39.00
N ARG A 33 -17.45 3.61 37.85
CA ARG A 33 -16.54 3.05 36.82
C ARG A 33 -15.17 3.68 36.81
N ASN A 34 -14.80 4.36 37.88
CA ASN A 34 -13.46 4.96 38.00
C ASN A 34 -12.39 3.89 37.80
N THR A 35 -11.44 4.20 36.91
CA THR A 35 -10.37 3.26 36.53
C THR A 35 -9.26 3.11 37.58
N GLY A 36 -9.11 4.11 38.47
CA GLY A 36 -8.01 4.19 39.44
C GLY A 36 -6.65 4.49 38.83
N LEU A 37 -6.57 4.83 37.54
CA LEU A 37 -5.31 5.23 36.89
C LEU A 37 -4.93 6.65 37.29
N ASP A 38 -3.62 6.86 37.49
CA ASP A 38 -3.05 8.17 37.83
C ASP A 38 -2.94 9.05 36.58
N ILE A 39 -3.74 10.11 36.52
CA ILE A 39 -3.78 11.04 35.40
C ILE A 39 -2.45 11.78 35.21
N HIS A 40 -1.71 12.08 36.30
CA HIS A 40 -0.44 12.77 36.19
C HIS A 40 0.63 11.88 35.53
N LEU A 41 0.66 10.59 35.88
CA LEU A 41 1.53 9.63 35.23
C LEU A 41 1.17 9.44 33.75
N LEU A 42 -0.10 9.42 33.41
CA LEU A 42 -0.56 9.36 32.02
C LEU A 42 -0.10 10.57 31.22
N GLU A 43 -0.14 11.78 31.81
CA GLU A 43 0.36 13.00 31.16
C GLU A 43 1.90 13.00 30.98
N GLU A 44 2.64 12.43 31.91
CA GLU A 44 4.10 12.25 31.75
C GLU A 44 4.40 11.31 30.59
N ILE A 45 3.68 10.19 30.49
CA ILE A 45 3.78 9.25 29.36
C ILE A 45 3.40 9.95 28.06
N ALA A 46 2.33 10.74 28.06
CA ALA A 46 1.91 11.47 26.88
C ALA A 46 2.96 12.49 26.42
N ALA A 47 3.62 13.18 27.37
CA ALA A 47 4.68 14.12 27.06
C ALA A 47 5.89 13.45 26.41
N TYR A 48 6.28 12.28 26.91
CA TYR A 48 7.36 11.47 26.31
C TYR A 48 7.00 11.07 24.86
N PHE A 49 5.86 10.46 24.65
CA PHE A 49 5.44 9.99 23.33
C PHE A 49 5.15 11.13 22.36
N ARG A 50 4.78 12.31 22.80
CA ARG A 50 4.68 13.52 21.96
C ARG A 50 6.01 13.83 21.27
N ASN A 51 7.12 13.63 21.96
CA ASN A 51 8.45 13.82 21.37
C ASN A 51 8.84 12.64 20.45
N VAL A 52 8.50 11.41 20.82
CA VAL A 52 8.71 10.24 19.96
C VAL A 52 7.96 10.41 18.65
N ARG A 53 6.68 10.81 18.68
CA ARG A 53 5.83 11.00 17.49
C ARG A 53 6.44 11.98 16.48
N LYS A 54 7.12 13.03 16.92
CA LYS A 54 7.79 13.98 16.02
C LYS A 54 8.78 13.31 15.06
N LYS A 55 9.44 12.22 15.48
CA LYS A 55 10.35 11.43 14.62
C LYS A 55 9.64 10.75 13.45
N TYR A 56 8.35 10.50 13.62
CA TYR A 56 7.52 9.79 12.65
C TYR A 56 6.61 10.71 11.84
N ALA A 57 6.76 12.03 11.98
CA ALA A 57 5.89 13.02 11.31
C ALA A 57 5.78 12.83 9.79
N LYS A 58 6.85 12.36 9.14
CA LYS A 58 6.86 12.06 7.69
C LYS A 58 5.90 10.94 7.26
N PHE A 59 5.50 10.09 8.21
CA PHE A 59 4.58 8.97 7.96
C PHE A 59 3.14 9.31 8.33
N GLU A 60 2.87 10.48 8.92
CA GLU A 60 1.53 10.89 9.26
C GLU A 60 0.73 11.30 8.02
N GLY A 61 -0.55 10.94 8.00
CA GLY A 61 -1.49 11.41 6.98
C GLY A 61 -1.74 12.92 7.09
N ALA A 62 -2.34 13.49 6.05
CA ALA A 62 -2.71 14.91 6.02
C ALA A 62 -3.92 15.24 6.90
N MET A 63 -4.75 14.24 7.22
CA MET A 63 -5.94 14.43 8.04
C MET A 63 -5.58 14.72 9.49
N LYS A 64 -5.90 15.94 9.93
CA LYS A 64 -5.73 16.42 11.31
C LYS A 64 -7.06 16.90 11.84
N GLY A 65 -7.39 16.53 13.08
CA GLY A 65 -8.67 16.87 13.68
C GLY A 65 -9.73 15.78 13.50
N VAL A 66 -10.94 15.93 14.05
CA VAL A 66 -12.00 14.93 13.95
C VAL A 66 -12.62 14.96 12.56
N ASP A 67 -12.66 13.81 11.88
CA ASP A 67 -13.34 13.66 10.60
C ASP A 67 -14.54 12.72 10.74
N SER A 68 -15.74 13.29 10.70
CA SER A 68 -16.98 12.53 10.88
C SER A 68 -17.39 11.66 9.69
N ARG A 69 -16.72 11.81 8.52
CA ARG A 69 -16.98 10.95 7.35
C ARG A 69 -16.76 9.48 7.64
N ILE A 70 -15.85 9.16 8.57
CA ILE A 70 -15.60 7.78 9.01
C ILE A 70 -16.85 7.12 9.61
N LEU A 71 -17.75 7.88 10.24
CA LEU A 71 -18.98 7.35 10.81
C LEU A 71 -19.96 6.87 9.74
N LEU A 72 -19.97 7.53 8.58
CA LEU A 72 -20.80 7.16 7.44
C LEU A 72 -20.19 6.00 6.65
N ALA A 73 -18.91 6.08 6.36
CA ALA A 73 -18.17 5.04 5.65
C ALA A 73 -17.89 3.80 6.53
N GLN A 74 -17.99 3.94 7.86
CA GLN A 74 -17.66 2.90 8.85
C GLN A 74 -16.24 2.35 8.69
N VAL A 75 -15.30 3.20 8.27
CA VAL A 75 -13.91 2.85 7.99
C VAL A 75 -13.08 2.96 9.26
N PRO A 76 -12.35 1.91 9.68
CA PRO A 76 -11.41 2.01 10.79
C PRO A 76 -10.32 3.05 10.51
N GLY A 77 -9.90 3.80 11.53
CA GLY A 77 -8.94 4.90 11.37
C GLY A 77 -7.62 4.50 10.71
N GLY A 78 -7.05 3.34 11.08
CA GLY A 78 -5.84 2.81 10.44
C GLY A 78 -6.00 2.52 8.95
N MET A 79 -7.18 2.04 8.54
CA MET A 79 -7.50 1.84 7.13
C MET A 79 -7.54 3.17 6.36
N LEU A 80 -8.12 4.20 6.95
CA LEU A 80 -8.25 5.52 6.31
C LEU A 80 -6.87 6.15 6.04
N THR A 81 -5.96 6.11 7.01
CA THR A 81 -4.58 6.60 6.84
C THR A 81 -3.84 5.82 5.74
N ASN A 82 -3.98 4.49 5.74
CA ASN A 82 -3.36 3.66 4.71
C ASN A 82 -3.90 4.00 3.31
N MET A 83 -5.22 4.17 3.17
CA MET A 83 -5.83 4.56 1.89
C MET A 83 -5.39 5.94 1.41
N GLU A 84 -5.30 6.92 2.31
CA GLU A 84 -4.78 8.24 1.97
C GLU A 84 -3.35 8.16 1.43
N GLY A 85 -2.47 7.41 2.12
CA GLY A 85 -1.10 7.15 1.66
C GLY A 85 -1.06 6.47 0.30
N GLN A 86 -1.85 5.43 0.12
CA GLN A 86 -1.92 4.67 -1.13
C GLN A 86 -2.45 5.51 -2.31
N LEU A 87 -3.51 6.28 -2.10
CA LEU A 87 -4.04 7.19 -3.13
C LEU A 87 -3.03 8.28 -3.48
N LYS A 88 -2.27 8.77 -2.49
CA LYS A 88 -1.19 9.73 -2.73
C LYS A 88 -0.07 9.13 -3.58
N GLU A 89 0.35 7.89 -3.30
CA GLU A 89 1.34 7.15 -4.10
C GLU A 89 0.87 6.92 -5.54
N GLN A 90 -0.44 6.78 -5.73
CA GLN A 90 -1.08 6.61 -7.05
C GLN A 90 -1.34 7.96 -7.77
N GLY A 91 -1.02 9.10 -7.13
CA GLY A 91 -1.35 10.43 -7.67
C GLY A 91 -2.85 10.73 -7.73
N ALA A 92 -3.66 10.02 -6.93
CA ALA A 92 -5.13 10.05 -6.96
C ALA A 92 -5.73 10.52 -5.62
N SER A 93 -5.06 11.42 -4.91
CA SER A 93 -5.52 11.93 -3.61
C SER A 93 -6.91 12.60 -3.68
N ASP A 94 -7.30 13.11 -4.84
CA ASP A 94 -8.61 13.70 -5.14
C ASP A 94 -9.75 12.66 -5.15
N LYS A 95 -9.43 11.37 -5.21
CA LYS A 95 -10.41 10.28 -5.27
C LYS A 95 -10.85 9.75 -3.90
N LEU A 96 -10.30 10.26 -2.81
CA LEU A 96 -10.57 9.75 -1.47
C LEU A 96 -12.07 9.70 -1.14
N ASP A 97 -12.82 10.77 -1.42
CA ASP A 97 -14.25 10.81 -1.14
C ASP A 97 -15.04 9.77 -1.94
N ALA A 98 -14.72 9.58 -3.22
CA ALA A 98 -15.31 8.56 -4.07
C ALA A 98 -15.02 7.14 -3.55
N VAL A 99 -13.81 6.89 -3.02
CA VAL A 99 -13.44 5.61 -2.40
C VAL A 99 -14.24 5.39 -1.11
N LEU A 100 -14.39 6.42 -0.27
CA LEU A 100 -15.20 6.34 0.95
C LEU A 100 -16.67 6.00 0.67
N GLU A 101 -17.23 6.50 -0.43
CA GLU A 101 -18.58 6.14 -0.89
C GLU A 101 -18.68 4.73 -1.45
N GLU A 102 -17.61 4.22 -2.06
CA GLU A 102 -17.58 2.89 -2.65
C GLU A 102 -17.39 1.77 -1.62
N ILE A 103 -16.72 2.03 -0.49
CA ILE A 103 -16.47 1.05 0.58
C ILE A 103 -17.73 0.37 1.09
N PRO A 104 -18.81 1.10 1.48
CA PRO A 104 -20.05 0.47 1.92
C PRO A 104 -20.70 -0.42 0.86
N ARG A 105 -20.56 -0.06 -0.43
CA ARG A 105 -21.07 -0.83 -1.56
C ARG A 105 -20.31 -2.14 -1.73
N VAL A 106 -18.98 -2.08 -1.73
CA VAL A 106 -18.12 -3.28 -1.79
C VAL A 106 -18.38 -4.18 -0.58
N ARG A 107 -18.46 -3.61 0.63
CA ARG A 107 -18.78 -4.35 1.85
C ARG A 107 -20.11 -5.10 1.74
N LYS A 108 -21.15 -4.45 1.18
CA LYS A 108 -22.44 -5.08 0.94
C LYS A 108 -22.33 -6.25 -0.03
N ASP A 109 -21.65 -6.05 -1.15
CA ASP A 109 -21.49 -7.07 -2.19
C ASP A 109 -20.74 -8.31 -1.68
N LEU A 110 -19.83 -8.10 -0.71
CA LEU A 110 -19.07 -9.17 -0.04
C LEU A 110 -19.80 -9.75 1.19
N GLY A 111 -21.10 -9.50 1.35
CA GLY A 111 -21.90 -10.09 2.43
C GLY A 111 -21.67 -9.45 3.79
N TYR A 112 -21.38 -8.15 3.84
CA TYR A 112 -21.21 -7.34 5.06
C TYR A 112 -20.10 -7.84 5.97
N ILE A 113 -18.98 -8.33 5.41
CA ILE A 113 -17.83 -8.75 6.18
C ILE A 113 -17.37 -7.63 7.13
N PRO A 114 -16.86 -7.98 8.34
CA PRO A 114 -16.38 -6.97 9.29
C PRO A 114 -15.17 -6.22 8.74
N LEU A 115 -15.12 -4.90 9.05
CA LEU A 115 -13.99 -4.05 8.64
C LEU A 115 -12.88 -4.10 9.70
N VAL A 116 -12.26 -5.27 9.81
CA VAL A 116 -11.08 -5.52 10.65
C VAL A 116 -10.00 -6.17 9.79
N THR A 117 -8.74 -6.22 10.25
CA THR A 117 -7.67 -6.90 9.53
C THR A 117 -7.94 -8.41 9.41
N PRO A 118 -7.85 -9.03 8.23
CA PRO A 118 -7.46 -8.48 6.93
C PRO A 118 -8.63 -7.95 6.07
N THR A 119 -9.87 -8.21 6.44
CA THR A 119 -11.05 -7.95 5.61
C THR A 119 -11.28 -6.47 5.33
N SER A 120 -10.88 -5.57 6.23
CA SER A 120 -10.89 -4.13 5.97
C SER A 120 -9.98 -3.74 4.81
N GLN A 121 -8.80 -4.36 4.71
CA GLN A 121 -7.86 -4.14 3.60
C GLN A 121 -8.43 -4.67 2.29
N ILE A 122 -9.08 -5.84 2.31
CA ILE A 122 -9.73 -6.42 1.13
C ILE A 122 -10.78 -5.47 0.56
N VAL A 123 -11.69 -4.99 1.43
CA VAL A 123 -12.74 -4.06 1.03
C VAL A 123 -12.16 -2.75 0.53
N GLY A 124 -11.17 -2.19 1.25
CA GLY A 124 -10.55 -0.92 0.88
C GLY A 124 -9.80 -0.98 -0.44
N THR A 125 -8.98 -2.01 -0.65
CA THR A 125 -8.25 -2.20 -1.89
C THR A 125 -9.19 -2.39 -3.08
N GLN A 126 -10.24 -3.20 -2.93
CA GLN A 126 -11.20 -3.38 -4.00
C GLN A 126 -11.97 -2.09 -4.32
N ALA A 127 -12.32 -1.29 -3.30
CA ALA A 127 -12.97 0.00 -3.50
C ALA A 127 -12.06 0.99 -4.26
N VAL A 128 -10.78 1.07 -3.88
CA VAL A 128 -9.79 1.90 -4.59
C VAL A 128 -9.68 1.47 -6.06
N ILE A 129 -9.54 0.17 -6.32
CA ILE A 129 -9.44 -0.36 -7.70
C ILE A 129 -10.69 -0.05 -8.51
N ASN A 130 -11.88 -0.20 -7.94
CA ASN A 130 -13.14 0.13 -8.61
C ASN A 130 -13.18 1.61 -9.03
N VAL A 131 -12.77 2.51 -8.14
CA VAL A 131 -12.76 3.96 -8.40
C VAL A 131 -11.70 4.35 -9.43
N LEU A 132 -10.49 3.80 -9.32
CA LEU A 132 -9.41 4.11 -10.25
C LEU A 132 -9.70 3.61 -11.66
N ASN A 133 -10.32 2.44 -11.80
CA ASN A 133 -10.70 1.88 -13.10
C ASN A 133 -11.96 2.53 -13.69
N GLY A 134 -12.71 3.33 -12.92
CA GLY A 134 -14.00 3.90 -13.36
C GLY A 134 -15.11 2.87 -13.56
N GLU A 135 -14.86 1.60 -13.31
CA GLU A 135 -15.80 0.49 -13.47
C GLU A 135 -15.66 -0.49 -12.30
N ARG A 136 -16.80 -0.78 -11.64
CA ARG A 136 -16.84 -1.69 -10.49
C ARG A 136 -16.52 -3.12 -10.90
N TYR A 137 -15.57 -3.72 -10.19
CA TYR A 137 -15.13 -5.10 -10.40
C TYR A 137 -14.67 -5.42 -11.83
N LYS A 138 -14.20 -4.41 -12.59
CA LYS A 138 -13.45 -4.67 -13.81
C LYS A 138 -12.27 -5.58 -13.51
N ASN A 139 -11.55 -5.28 -12.43
CA ASN A 139 -10.52 -6.13 -11.84
C ASN A 139 -10.97 -6.56 -10.44
N ILE A 140 -10.95 -7.86 -10.18
CA ILE A 140 -11.23 -8.45 -8.87
C ILE A 140 -9.92 -8.91 -8.27
N THR A 141 -9.59 -8.45 -7.05
CA THR A 141 -8.38 -8.90 -6.36
C THR A 141 -8.49 -10.38 -5.98
N LYS A 142 -7.35 -11.04 -5.81
CA LYS A 142 -7.28 -12.45 -5.37
C LYS A 142 -8.03 -12.64 -4.04
N GLU A 143 -7.84 -11.72 -3.12
CA GLU A 143 -8.45 -11.77 -1.79
C GLU A 143 -9.97 -11.51 -1.84
N THR A 144 -10.41 -10.58 -2.68
CA THR A 144 -11.85 -10.37 -2.93
C THR A 144 -12.48 -11.63 -3.54
N ALA A 145 -11.80 -12.26 -4.48
CA ALA A 145 -12.22 -13.54 -5.04
C ALA A 145 -12.26 -14.64 -3.97
N GLY A 146 -11.26 -14.68 -3.06
CA GLY A 146 -11.22 -15.61 -1.93
C GLY A 146 -12.40 -15.46 -0.98
N VAL A 147 -12.80 -14.21 -0.66
CA VAL A 147 -14.03 -13.96 0.13
C VAL A 147 -15.25 -14.54 -0.56
N LEU A 148 -15.42 -14.27 -1.86
CA LEU A 148 -16.55 -14.76 -2.64
C LEU A 148 -16.56 -16.28 -2.80
N LYS A 149 -15.39 -16.92 -2.80
CA LYS A 149 -15.25 -18.37 -2.82
C LYS A 149 -15.49 -19.03 -1.47
N GLY A 150 -15.55 -18.25 -0.38
CA GLY A 150 -15.73 -18.75 0.97
C GLY A 150 -14.43 -19.10 1.70
N GLU A 151 -13.25 -18.74 1.17
CA GLU A 151 -11.93 -19.00 1.78
C GLU A 151 -11.73 -18.27 3.11
N TYR A 152 -12.53 -17.22 3.38
CA TYR A 152 -12.54 -16.46 4.63
C TYR A 152 -13.66 -16.87 5.59
N GLY A 153 -14.38 -17.95 5.29
CA GLY A 153 -15.50 -18.46 6.07
C GLY A 153 -16.84 -17.83 5.74
N ALA A 154 -17.84 -18.08 6.60
CA ALA A 154 -19.20 -17.60 6.39
C ALA A 154 -19.29 -16.07 6.56
N THR A 155 -19.98 -15.41 5.65
CA THR A 155 -20.24 -13.98 5.70
C THR A 155 -21.52 -13.68 6.50
N PRO A 156 -21.62 -12.52 7.19
CA PRO A 156 -22.81 -12.13 7.96
C PRO A 156 -24.09 -12.01 7.14
N GLY A 157 -23.98 -11.65 5.87
CA GLY A 157 -25.07 -11.56 4.92
C GLY A 157 -24.78 -12.29 3.62
N ALA A 158 -25.75 -12.30 2.72
CA ALA A 158 -25.56 -12.91 1.40
C ALA A 158 -24.58 -12.07 0.56
N VAL A 159 -23.65 -12.72 -0.10
CA VAL A 159 -22.78 -12.10 -1.11
C VAL A 159 -23.55 -11.87 -2.42
N ASP A 160 -23.07 -10.93 -3.23
CA ASP A 160 -23.61 -10.72 -4.57
C ASP A 160 -23.42 -11.97 -5.44
N LYS A 161 -24.51 -12.57 -5.87
CA LYS A 161 -24.50 -13.86 -6.60
C LYS A 161 -23.91 -13.76 -8.01
N ALA A 162 -24.11 -12.63 -8.69
CA ALA A 162 -23.54 -12.42 -10.01
C ALA A 162 -22.03 -12.26 -9.93
N LEU A 163 -21.57 -11.52 -8.94
CA LEU A 163 -20.13 -11.36 -8.67
C LEU A 163 -19.49 -12.68 -8.23
N GLN A 164 -20.16 -13.44 -7.36
CA GLN A 164 -19.71 -14.76 -6.92
C GLN A 164 -19.54 -15.73 -8.09
N ALA A 165 -20.51 -15.77 -8.99
CA ALA A 165 -20.46 -16.64 -10.18
C ALA A 165 -19.25 -16.35 -11.08
N ARG A 166 -18.83 -15.09 -11.17
CA ARG A 166 -17.64 -14.68 -11.97
C ARG A 166 -16.32 -15.25 -11.45
N VAL A 167 -16.21 -15.53 -10.15
CA VAL A 167 -14.97 -16.01 -9.53
C VAL A 167 -14.95 -17.50 -9.23
N LEU A 168 -16.13 -18.15 -9.23
CA LEU A 168 -16.25 -19.58 -8.96
C LEU A 168 -15.89 -20.47 -10.15
N ASP A 169 -15.96 -19.90 -11.37
CA ASP A 169 -15.63 -20.62 -12.62
C ASP A 169 -16.25 -22.04 -12.67
N SER A 170 -17.55 -22.12 -12.37
CA SER A 170 -18.34 -23.36 -12.30
C SER A 170 -18.03 -24.28 -11.11
N SER A 171 -17.23 -23.85 -10.13
CA SER A 171 -17.02 -24.56 -8.88
C SER A 171 -18.05 -24.14 -7.81
N ASP A 172 -18.24 -24.98 -6.79
CA ASP A 172 -19.06 -24.63 -5.63
C ASP A 172 -18.25 -23.80 -4.61
N PRO A 173 -18.89 -22.84 -3.91
CA PRO A 173 -18.23 -22.11 -2.85
C PRO A 173 -17.94 -23.00 -1.65
N ILE A 174 -16.89 -22.71 -0.91
CA ILE A 174 -16.55 -23.35 0.36
C ILE A 174 -17.65 -23.03 1.38
N CYS A 175 -18.31 -24.05 1.89
CA CYS A 175 -19.39 -23.95 2.87
C CYS A 175 -19.03 -24.52 4.25
N CYS A 176 -17.91 -25.23 4.37
CA CYS A 176 -17.35 -25.69 5.63
C CYS A 176 -16.39 -24.64 6.24
N ARG A 177 -15.83 -24.92 7.40
CA ARG A 177 -14.76 -24.11 7.98
C ARG A 177 -13.52 -24.22 7.06
N PRO A 178 -13.02 -23.10 6.48
CA PRO A 178 -11.91 -23.17 5.51
C PRO A 178 -10.64 -23.79 6.07
N ALA A 179 -10.37 -23.58 7.38
CA ALA A 179 -9.21 -24.14 8.04
C ALA A 179 -9.18 -25.67 8.06
N ASP A 180 -10.35 -26.34 7.93
CA ASP A 180 -10.42 -27.80 7.89
C ASP A 180 -9.97 -28.38 6.53
N LEU A 181 -9.77 -27.53 5.54
CA LEU A 181 -9.26 -27.88 4.22
C LEU A 181 -7.75 -27.67 4.08
N LEU A 182 -7.10 -27.10 5.09
CA LEU A 182 -5.67 -26.82 5.07
C LEU A 182 -4.89 -28.03 5.61
N GLU A 183 -3.89 -28.44 4.85
CA GLU A 183 -2.94 -29.45 5.32
C GLU A 183 -1.83 -28.79 6.16
N PRO A 184 -1.28 -29.49 7.16
CA PRO A 184 -0.12 -29.00 7.91
C PRO A 184 1.08 -28.75 7.00
N GLU A 185 1.68 -27.55 7.08
CA GLU A 185 2.75 -27.13 6.17
C GLU A 185 4.13 -27.05 6.83
N MET A 186 4.23 -27.19 8.17
CA MET A 186 5.49 -26.97 8.90
C MET A 186 6.65 -27.85 8.42
N GLU A 187 6.43 -29.13 8.17
CA GLU A 187 7.50 -30.04 7.70
C GLU A 187 8.02 -29.63 6.30
N LYS A 188 7.09 -29.28 5.42
CA LYS A 188 7.40 -28.80 4.07
C LYS A 188 8.18 -27.49 4.12
N LEU A 189 7.69 -26.51 4.88
CA LEU A 189 8.32 -25.19 5.03
C LEU A 189 9.69 -25.30 5.72
N THR A 190 9.84 -26.20 6.69
CA THR A 190 11.13 -26.46 7.33
C THR A 190 12.16 -26.96 6.32
N THR A 191 11.76 -27.94 5.50
CA THR A 191 12.65 -28.51 4.46
C THR A 191 13.03 -27.45 3.42
N GLU A 192 12.04 -26.69 2.95
CA GLU A 192 12.24 -25.62 1.98
C GLU A 192 13.16 -24.52 2.53
N PHE A 193 12.91 -24.06 3.75
CA PHE A 193 13.75 -23.04 4.38
C PHE A 193 15.19 -23.52 4.63
N GLN A 194 15.39 -24.76 5.09
CA GLN A 194 16.73 -25.30 5.28
C GLN A 194 17.53 -25.35 3.98
N GLN A 195 16.89 -25.71 2.86
CA GLN A 195 17.50 -25.68 1.56
C GLN A 195 17.91 -24.24 1.17
N ILE A 196 17.00 -23.28 1.31
CA ILE A 196 17.26 -21.85 1.06
C ILE A 196 18.41 -21.35 1.93
N ALA A 197 18.39 -21.69 3.22
CA ALA A 197 19.42 -21.28 4.17
C ALA A 197 20.80 -21.80 3.77
N GLN A 198 20.87 -23.05 3.33
CA GLN A 198 22.12 -23.66 2.82
C GLN A 198 22.60 -22.97 1.54
N GLU A 199 21.72 -22.76 0.56
CA GLU A 199 22.06 -22.12 -0.72
C GLU A 199 22.56 -20.69 -0.54
N LYS A 200 21.96 -19.94 0.38
CA LYS A 200 22.25 -18.52 0.63
C LYS A 200 23.25 -18.27 1.76
N GLY A 201 23.68 -19.32 2.47
CA GLY A 201 24.59 -19.19 3.60
C GLY A 201 23.97 -18.46 4.81
N ILE A 202 22.66 -18.60 5.02
CA ILE A 202 21.96 -17.98 6.14
C ILE A 202 22.32 -18.70 7.43
N ARG A 203 22.74 -17.95 8.45
CA ARG A 203 22.95 -18.48 9.80
C ARG A 203 21.60 -18.73 10.47
N ILE A 204 21.29 -19.99 10.72
CA ILE A 204 20.08 -20.39 11.46
C ILE A 204 20.23 -20.00 12.94
N ALA A 205 19.14 -19.51 13.55
CA ALA A 205 19.09 -19.21 14.97
C ALA A 205 19.14 -20.48 15.83
N ASP A 206 19.20 -20.31 17.16
CA ASP A 206 19.15 -21.43 18.11
C ASP A 206 17.82 -22.21 17.99
N SER A 207 16.74 -21.52 17.63
CA SER A 207 15.44 -22.12 17.29
C SER A 207 15.24 -22.07 15.76
N LEU A 208 15.37 -23.21 15.10
CA LEU A 208 15.04 -23.35 13.68
C LEU A 208 13.58 -23.02 13.40
N GLU A 209 12.68 -23.38 14.32
CA GLU A 209 11.25 -23.19 14.18
C GLU A 209 10.88 -21.71 14.07
N ASP A 210 11.54 -20.84 14.84
CA ASP A 210 11.34 -19.39 14.76
C ASP A 210 11.73 -18.84 13.39
N ASP A 211 12.84 -19.29 12.83
CA ASP A 211 13.30 -18.87 11.50
C ASP A 211 12.35 -19.38 10.39
N VAL A 212 11.86 -20.60 10.52
CA VAL A 212 10.85 -21.16 9.60
C VAL A 212 9.55 -20.35 9.67
N LEU A 213 9.11 -19.97 10.87
CA LEU A 213 7.91 -19.14 11.05
C LEU A 213 8.10 -17.73 10.48
N ILE A 214 9.28 -17.13 10.64
CA ILE A 214 9.61 -15.82 10.00
C ILE A 214 9.51 -15.95 8.48
N TYR A 215 10.10 -17.02 7.91
CA TYR A 215 10.02 -17.27 6.48
C TYR A 215 8.58 -17.52 6.00
N ALA A 216 7.82 -18.34 6.72
CA ALA A 216 6.44 -18.70 6.38
C ALA A 216 5.49 -17.48 6.40
N LEU A 217 5.59 -16.65 7.44
CA LEU A 217 4.73 -15.49 7.62
C LEU A 217 5.13 -14.30 6.73
N PHE A 218 6.42 -14.16 6.43
CA PHE A 218 6.98 -13.04 5.68
C PHE A 218 7.99 -13.50 4.63
N PRO A 219 7.57 -14.21 3.55
CA PRO A 219 8.49 -14.90 2.66
C PRO A 219 9.61 -14.05 2.05
N GLN A 220 9.35 -12.77 1.81
CA GLN A 220 10.34 -11.86 1.22
C GLN A 220 11.09 -11.03 2.26
N ILE A 221 10.34 -10.29 3.07
CA ILE A 221 10.89 -9.40 4.09
C ILE A 221 11.57 -10.21 5.19
N GLY A 222 10.96 -11.33 5.59
CA GLY A 222 11.54 -12.27 6.54
C GLY A 222 12.83 -12.88 6.02
N LEU A 223 12.87 -13.32 4.76
CA LEU A 223 14.09 -13.85 4.16
C LEU A 223 15.20 -12.80 4.11
N LYS A 224 14.88 -11.56 3.68
CA LYS A 224 15.84 -10.44 3.72
C LYS A 224 16.35 -10.19 5.14
N PHE A 225 15.49 -10.27 6.15
CA PHE A 225 15.87 -10.14 7.56
C PHE A 225 16.82 -11.27 7.98
N LEU A 226 16.50 -12.53 7.65
CA LEU A 226 17.31 -13.69 8.00
C LEU A 226 18.70 -13.66 7.34
N GLU A 227 18.79 -13.17 6.10
CA GLU A 227 20.07 -12.95 5.39
C GLU A 227 20.92 -11.85 6.04
N ASN A 228 20.30 -10.87 6.71
CA ASN A 228 20.96 -9.67 7.23
C ASN A 228 20.73 -9.45 8.73
N ARG A 229 20.45 -10.49 9.49
CA ARG A 229 20.08 -10.39 10.91
C ARG A 229 21.04 -9.57 11.77
N ASP A 230 22.34 -9.66 11.50
CA ASP A 230 23.39 -8.99 12.23
C ASP A 230 23.91 -7.72 11.52
N ASN A 231 23.25 -7.29 10.46
CA ASN A 231 23.65 -6.14 9.65
C ASN A 231 22.54 -5.07 9.61
N PRO A 232 22.49 -4.17 10.61
CA PRO A 232 21.47 -3.11 10.64
C PRO A 232 21.54 -2.15 9.44
N ASP A 233 22.71 -2.02 8.81
CA ASP A 233 22.90 -1.13 7.65
C ASP A 233 22.20 -1.64 6.38
N ALA A 234 21.78 -2.91 6.36
CA ALA A 234 20.95 -3.47 5.29
C ALA A 234 19.48 -3.00 5.32
N PHE A 235 19.07 -2.31 6.38
CA PHE A 235 17.72 -1.86 6.62
C PHE A 235 17.62 -0.34 6.65
N GLU A 236 16.40 0.18 6.52
CA GLU A 236 16.16 1.61 6.67
C GLU A 236 16.62 2.11 8.05
N PRO A 237 17.34 3.24 8.11
CA PRO A 237 17.73 3.82 9.39
C PRO A 237 16.49 4.24 10.20
N ALA A 238 16.60 4.16 11.53
CA ALA A 238 15.55 4.62 12.42
C ALA A 238 15.18 6.09 12.13
N PRO A 239 13.88 6.43 12.14
CA PRO A 239 13.44 7.80 11.92
C PRO A 239 14.09 8.76 12.94
N GLN A 240 14.61 9.87 12.45
CA GLN A 240 15.20 10.91 13.27
C GLN A 240 14.27 12.13 13.31
N LEU A 241 14.43 12.99 14.32
CA LEU A 241 13.80 14.30 14.31
C LEU A 241 14.27 15.00 13.02
N CYS A 242 13.33 15.31 12.13
CA CYS A 242 13.60 16.33 11.13
C CYS A 242 13.89 17.60 11.94
N GLU A 243 15.11 18.12 11.89
CA GLU A 243 15.32 19.52 12.24
C GLU A 243 14.32 20.28 11.37
N GLU A 244 13.32 20.91 12.00
CA GLU A 244 12.47 21.86 11.31
C GLU A 244 13.44 22.80 10.61
N ALA A 245 13.53 22.71 9.29
CA ALA A 245 14.07 23.82 8.54
C ALA A 245 13.25 25.01 9.02
N ALA A 246 13.88 25.84 9.84
CA ALA A 246 13.26 27.03 10.38
C ALA A 246 12.56 27.66 9.19
N VAL A 247 11.23 27.70 9.23
CA VAL A 247 10.45 28.44 8.26
C VAL A 247 10.87 29.87 8.52
N ALA A 248 11.98 30.26 7.89
CA ALA A 248 12.33 31.64 7.76
C ALA A 248 11.13 32.28 7.09
N ALA A 249 10.36 33.02 7.87
CA ALA A 249 9.35 33.89 7.33
C ALA A 249 9.97 34.56 6.09
N PRO A 250 9.27 34.61 4.95
CA PRO A 250 9.82 35.26 3.77
C PRO A 250 10.04 36.73 4.08
N THR A 251 11.21 37.06 4.59
CA THR A 251 11.68 38.44 4.50
C THR A 251 11.94 38.67 3.03
N ALA A 252 10.99 39.32 2.40
CA ALA A 252 11.14 39.85 1.06
C ALA A 252 12.36 40.79 1.05
N LYS A 253 13.54 40.23 0.78
CA LYS A 253 14.66 41.00 0.24
C LYS A 253 14.49 40.98 -1.27
N ALA A 254 14.01 42.06 -1.77
CA ALA A 254 14.11 42.39 -3.19
C ALA A 254 15.60 42.35 -3.55
N SER A 255 16.05 41.24 -4.13
CA SER A 255 17.32 41.17 -4.84
C SER A 255 17.03 41.48 -6.31
N THR A 256 17.40 42.66 -6.72
CA THR A 256 17.55 43.00 -8.12
C THR A 256 18.73 42.21 -8.67
N VAL A 257 18.46 41.06 -9.28
CA VAL A 257 19.45 40.35 -10.08
C VAL A 257 19.06 40.49 -11.55
N SER A 258 19.88 41.22 -12.27
CA SER A 258 19.79 41.40 -13.72
C SER A 258 20.80 40.46 -14.37
N GLY A 259 20.31 39.35 -14.93
CA GLY A 259 21.08 38.46 -15.79
C GLY A 259 20.63 37.01 -15.74
N PRO A 260 20.83 36.23 -16.81
CA PRO A 260 20.56 34.79 -16.79
C PRO A 260 21.59 34.04 -15.92
N GLU A 261 21.13 33.25 -14.99
CA GLU A 261 21.97 32.38 -14.15
C GLU A 261 22.00 30.96 -14.71
N ALA A 262 23.17 30.35 -14.78
CA ALA A 262 23.36 29.00 -15.24
C ALA A 262 23.56 28.04 -14.03
N TYR A 263 22.76 26.99 -13.97
CA TYR A 263 22.83 25.95 -12.96
C TYR A 263 23.15 24.61 -13.60
N THR A 264 23.97 23.78 -12.92
CA THR A 264 24.14 22.37 -13.27
C THR A 264 23.30 21.55 -12.30
N VAL A 265 22.25 20.92 -12.81
CA VAL A 265 21.33 20.05 -12.02
C VAL A 265 21.67 18.60 -12.29
N ASN A 266 21.99 17.82 -11.25
CA ASN A 266 22.18 16.39 -11.36
C ASN A 266 20.87 15.66 -11.04
N VAL A 267 20.38 14.89 -12.01
CA VAL A 267 19.20 14.05 -11.85
C VAL A 267 19.59 12.62 -12.22
N ASN A 268 19.52 11.73 -11.26
CA ASN A 268 19.83 10.29 -11.42
C ASN A 268 21.23 10.04 -12.06
N GLY A 269 22.27 10.79 -11.62
CA GLY A 269 23.61 10.64 -12.12
C GLY A 269 23.90 11.31 -13.49
N LYS A 270 22.91 12.00 -14.09
CA LYS A 270 23.09 12.82 -15.28
C LYS A 270 23.08 14.31 -14.95
N ASN A 271 24.07 15.02 -15.46
CA ASN A 271 24.15 16.48 -15.30
C ASN A 271 23.40 17.20 -16.43
N TYR A 272 22.53 18.13 -16.05
CA TYR A 272 21.80 19.03 -16.94
C TYR A 272 22.25 20.47 -16.68
N ASN A 273 22.63 21.18 -17.71
CA ASN A 273 22.90 22.61 -17.62
C ASN A 273 21.58 23.37 -17.88
N VAL A 274 21.10 24.07 -16.86
CA VAL A 274 19.84 24.80 -16.87
C VAL A 274 20.17 26.30 -16.75
N THR A 275 19.66 27.11 -17.68
CA THR A 275 19.77 28.56 -17.60
C THR A 275 18.42 29.12 -17.18
N VAL A 276 18.38 29.89 -16.09
CA VAL A 276 17.18 30.55 -15.57
C VAL A 276 17.28 32.03 -15.83
N SER A 277 16.30 32.59 -16.55
CA SER A 277 16.17 34.01 -16.79
C SER A 277 14.78 34.50 -16.39
N ALA A 278 14.69 35.72 -15.88
CA ALA A 278 13.44 36.34 -15.51
C ALA A 278 12.68 36.81 -16.76
N GLY A 279 11.53 36.16 -17.08
CA GLY A 279 10.57 36.57 -18.08
C GLY A 279 11.01 36.33 -19.53
N GLY A 280 10.46 35.25 -20.13
CA GLY A 280 10.61 34.94 -21.56
C GLY A 280 9.68 33.79 -21.96
N GLU A 281 9.23 33.75 -23.21
CA GLU A 281 8.48 32.66 -23.77
C GLU A 281 9.29 31.36 -23.73
N ILE A 282 8.66 30.28 -23.31
CA ILE A 282 9.27 28.93 -23.26
C ILE A 282 9.44 28.44 -24.69
N GLN A 283 10.67 28.49 -25.23
CA GLN A 283 10.99 27.74 -26.45
C GLN A 283 11.19 26.25 -26.08
N HIS A 284 10.27 25.43 -26.51
CA HIS A 284 10.39 23.97 -26.42
C HIS A 284 11.57 23.49 -27.25
N VAL A 285 12.65 23.10 -26.59
CA VAL A 285 13.68 22.27 -27.21
C VAL A 285 13.17 20.83 -27.21
N ALA A 286 12.76 20.35 -28.37
CA ALA A 286 12.35 18.95 -28.53
C ALA A 286 13.49 18.01 -28.15
N PRO A 287 13.25 16.99 -27.29
CA PRO A 287 14.25 15.96 -27.04
C PRO A 287 14.46 15.17 -28.32
N LYS A 288 15.72 14.98 -28.69
CA LYS A 288 16.15 14.15 -29.82
C LYS A 288 15.70 12.72 -29.55
N ALA A 289 14.67 12.28 -30.27
CA ALA A 289 14.13 10.94 -30.17
C ALA A 289 15.22 9.94 -30.62
N VAL A 290 15.60 9.06 -29.71
CA VAL A 290 16.23 7.79 -30.07
C VAL A 290 15.09 6.92 -30.59
N ALA A 291 15.07 6.70 -31.88
CA ALA A 291 14.11 5.82 -32.53
C ALA A 291 14.41 4.38 -32.08
N ASP A 292 13.55 3.86 -31.22
CA ASP A 292 13.47 2.43 -30.95
C ASP A 292 12.17 1.93 -31.57
N SER A 293 12.34 1.32 -32.76
CA SER A 293 11.23 0.79 -33.57
C SER A 293 10.91 -0.63 -33.12
N SER A 294 10.14 -0.76 -32.04
CA SER A 294 9.39 -1.98 -31.78
C SER A 294 7.92 -1.58 -31.56
N VAL A 295 7.11 -1.86 -32.59
CA VAL A 295 5.66 -1.70 -32.58
C VAL A 295 5.09 -2.80 -31.68
N GLY A 296 5.07 -2.57 -30.38
CA GLY A 296 4.41 -3.42 -29.39
C GLY A 296 3.51 -2.55 -28.53
N GLU A 297 2.32 -3.04 -28.23
CA GLU A 297 1.45 -2.38 -27.27
C GLU A 297 1.97 -2.61 -25.85
N THR A 298 2.04 -1.55 -25.08
CA THR A 298 2.48 -1.60 -23.68
C THR A 298 1.31 -1.98 -22.78
N ILE A 299 1.48 -2.99 -21.95
CA ILE A 299 0.52 -3.32 -20.89
C ILE A 299 0.94 -2.52 -19.66
N PRO A 300 0.16 -1.49 -19.23
CA PRO A 300 0.49 -0.71 -18.06
C PRO A 300 0.23 -1.49 -16.78
N ALA A 301 0.99 -1.20 -15.72
CA ALA A 301 0.68 -1.70 -14.39
C ALA A 301 -0.65 -1.09 -13.92
N PRO A 302 -1.58 -1.88 -13.35
CA PRO A 302 -2.87 -1.39 -12.90
C PRO A 302 -2.77 -0.47 -11.67
N LEU A 303 -1.68 -0.58 -10.92
CA LEU A 303 -1.39 0.19 -9.69
C LEU A 303 0.11 0.39 -9.54
N ALA A 304 0.52 1.45 -8.83
CA ALA A 304 1.91 1.56 -8.36
C ALA A 304 2.18 0.47 -7.31
N GLY A 305 3.36 -0.11 -7.35
CA GLY A 305 3.75 -1.19 -6.44
C GLY A 305 5.08 -1.80 -6.79
N ASN A 306 5.44 -2.88 -6.12
CA ASN A 306 6.69 -3.60 -6.36
C ASN A 306 6.43 -4.86 -7.19
N ILE A 307 7.31 -5.15 -8.15
CA ILE A 307 7.24 -6.40 -8.92
C ILE A 307 7.70 -7.55 -8.04
N PHE A 308 6.77 -8.46 -7.75
CA PHE A 308 7.07 -9.66 -6.99
C PHE A 308 7.70 -10.75 -7.87
N LYS A 309 7.04 -11.06 -8.98
CA LYS A 309 7.49 -12.12 -9.88
C LYS A 309 7.01 -11.87 -11.31
N VAL A 310 7.91 -11.96 -12.25
CA VAL A 310 7.60 -12.03 -13.68
C VAL A 310 7.39 -13.50 -14.05
N LYS A 311 6.26 -13.81 -14.67
CA LYS A 311 5.84 -15.19 -15.01
C LYS A 311 6.09 -15.56 -16.47
N VAL A 312 6.48 -14.60 -17.29
CA VAL A 312 6.72 -14.79 -18.72
C VAL A 312 8.13 -14.38 -19.12
N ALA A 313 8.61 -14.89 -20.24
CA ALA A 313 9.90 -14.54 -20.83
C ALA A 313 9.70 -13.79 -22.15
N VAL A 314 10.69 -13.00 -22.56
CA VAL A 314 10.72 -12.37 -23.89
C VAL A 314 10.68 -13.45 -24.97
N GLY A 315 9.82 -13.29 -25.96
CA GLY A 315 9.56 -14.27 -27.02
C GLY A 315 8.51 -15.32 -26.67
N GLN A 316 7.98 -15.36 -25.45
CA GLN A 316 6.94 -16.30 -25.05
C GLN A 316 5.59 -15.89 -25.62
N THR A 317 4.84 -16.87 -26.16
CA THR A 317 3.44 -16.68 -26.55
C THR A 317 2.54 -16.75 -25.32
N VAL A 318 1.64 -15.79 -25.19
CA VAL A 318 0.64 -15.69 -24.12
C VAL A 318 -0.76 -15.61 -24.71
N LYS A 319 -1.75 -16.11 -24.00
CA LYS A 319 -3.18 -16.01 -24.34
C LYS A 319 -3.87 -14.99 -23.43
N ALA A 320 -5.01 -14.50 -23.87
CA ALA A 320 -5.87 -13.70 -23.02
C ALA A 320 -6.21 -14.45 -21.73
N GLY A 321 -5.97 -13.80 -20.57
CA GLY A 321 -6.12 -14.39 -19.24
C GLY A 321 -4.85 -14.98 -18.63
N ASP A 322 -3.79 -15.23 -19.41
CA ASP A 322 -2.53 -15.74 -18.88
C ASP A 322 -1.88 -14.75 -17.92
N VAL A 323 -1.31 -15.26 -16.83
CA VAL A 323 -0.60 -14.46 -15.84
C VAL A 323 0.76 -14.04 -16.38
N ILE A 324 0.94 -12.73 -16.56
CA ILE A 324 2.20 -12.13 -17.03
C ILE A 324 3.14 -11.84 -15.86
N MET A 325 2.58 -11.25 -14.80
CA MET A 325 3.35 -10.72 -13.68
C MET A 325 2.51 -10.79 -12.40
N ILE A 326 3.20 -10.95 -11.28
CA ILE A 326 2.64 -10.75 -9.94
C ILE A 326 3.36 -9.53 -9.35
N MET A 327 2.59 -8.58 -8.85
CA MET A 327 3.09 -7.39 -8.20
C MET A 327 2.46 -7.24 -6.81
N GLU A 328 3.20 -6.69 -5.88
CA GLU A 328 2.69 -6.27 -4.58
C GLU A 328 2.33 -4.79 -4.66
N ALA A 329 1.06 -4.50 -4.49
CA ALA A 329 0.55 -3.14 -4.35
C ALA A 329 -0.44 -3.10 -3.20
N MET A 330 -0.39 -2.05 -2.38
CA MET A 330 -1.28 -1.89 -1.22
C MET A 330 -1.19 -3.05 -0.20
N LYS A 331 0.02 -3.65 -0.04
CA LYS A 331 0.29 -4.84 0.80
C LYS A 331 -0.51 -6.09 0.40
N MET A 332 -0.91 -6.17 -0.86
CA MET A 332 -1.64 -7.30 -1.43
C MET A 332 -1.00 -7.73 -2.76
N GLU A 333 -1.07 -9.03 -3.04
CA GLU A 333 -0.62 -9.56 -4.33
C GLU A 333 -1.64 -9.24 -5.41
N ASN A 334 -1.19 -8.53 -6.44
CA ASN A 334 -1.97 -8.20 -7.62
C ASN A 334 -1.41 -8.93 -8.83
N THR A 335 -2.27 -9.65 -9.53
CA THR A 335 -1.90 -10.43 -10.69
C THR A 335 -2.22 -9.66 -11.97
N LEU A 336 -1.19 -9.32 -12.75
CA LEU A 336 -1.35 -8.76 -14.08
C LEU A 336 -1.53 -9.90 -15.09
N ARG A 337 -2.64 -9.85 -15.84
CA ARG A 337 -2.97 -10.83 -16.86
C ARG A 337 -2.92 -10.21 -18.25
N SER A 338 -2.67 -11.05 -19.26
CA SER A 338 -2.78 -10.62 -20.65
C SER A 338 -4.25 -10.36 -21.01
N GLU A 339 -4.52 -9.21 -21.64
CA GLU A 339 -5.88 -8.88 -22.12
C GLU A 339 -6.19 -9.55 -23.47
N ARG A 340 -5.18 -10.08 -24.16
CA ARG A 340 -5.27 -10.68 -25.48
C ARG A 340 -4.16 -11.68 -25.76
N ASP A 341 -4.30 -12.42 -26.85
CA ASP A 341 -3.27 -13.31 -27.37
C ASP A 341 -2.12 -12.49 -27.99
N GLY A 342 -0.89 -12.92 -27.78
CA GLY A 342 0.27 -12.22 -28.32
C GLY A 342 1.59 -12.89 -27.98
N VAL A 343 2.67 -12.21 -28.34
CA VAL A 343 4.05 -12.61 -28.01
C VAL A 343 4.69 -11.51 -27.18
N VAL A 344 5.34 -11.86 -26.09
CA VAL A 344 6.04 -10.91 -25.21
C VAL A 344 7.25 -10.35 -25.95
N ALA A 345 7.15 -9.11 -26.41
CA ALA A 345 8.22 -8.46 -27.17
C ALA A 345 9.35 -7.97 -26.26
N ARG A 346 9.01 -7.43 -25.08
CA ARG A 346 9.98 -6.86 -24.14
C ARG A 346 9.43 -6.88 -22.71
N ILE A 347 10.33 -6.99 -21.74
CA ILE A 347 10.05 -6.84 -20.31
C ILE A 347 10.94 -5.68 -19.83
N ASN A 348 10.31 -4.58 -19.40
CA ASN A 348 11.02 -3.35 -19.05
C ASN A 348 11.50 -3.32 -17.60
N PHE A 349 11.16 -4.33 -16.80
CA PHE A 349 11.38 -4.35 -15.35
C PHE A 349 11.90 -5.70 -14.89
N VAL A 350 12.57 -5.71 -13.74
CA VAL A 350 13.09 -6.91 -13.07
C VAL A 350 12.33 -7.11 -11.74
N PRO A 351 12.27 -8.34 -11.19
CA PRO A 351 11.75 -8.58 -9.84
C PRO A 351 12.43 -7.66 -8.81
N GLY A 352 11.65 -7.09 -7.91
CA GLY A 352 12.11 -6.11 -6.91
C GLY A 352 12.08 -4.65 -7.38
N ALA A 353 11.80 -4.35 -8.66
CA ALA A 353 11.65 -2.98 -9.13
C ALA A 353 10.32 -2.38 -8.66
N SER A 354 10.37 -1.13 -8.22
CA SER A 354 9.16 -0.33 -7.94
C SER A 354 8.62 0.24 -9.24
N LEU A 355 7.33 0.07 -9.46
CA LEU A 355 6.58 0.70 -10.54
C LEU A 355 5.84 1.91 -9.99
N ALA A 356 6.08 3.08 -10.58
CA ALA A 356 5.18 4.21 -10.43
C ALA A 356 4.12 4.12 -11.54
N THR A 357 2.90 4.56 -11.26
CA THR A 357 1.93 4.84 -12.33
C THR A 357 2.45 6.07 -13.06
N ASP A 358 3.06 5.87 -14.22
CA ASP A 358 3.39 6.97 -15.09
C ASP A 358 2.07 7.50 -15.68
N PRO A 359 1.67 8.75 -15.47
CA PRO A 359 0.56 9.32 -16.18
C PRO A 359 1.00 9.51 -17.64
N PHE A 360 0.76 8.51 -18.49
CA PHE A 360 0.94 8.65 -19.92
C PHE A 360 -0.01 9.77 -20.40
N PRO A 361 0.48 10.79 -21.09
CA PRO A 361 -0.39 11.80 -21.65
C PRO A 361 -1.28 11.12 -22.70
N PRO A 362 -2.60 11.35 -22.68
CA PRO A 362 -3.46 10.98 -23.79
C PRO A 362 -3.17 11.96 -24.92
N ASN A 363 -2.47 11.53 -25.95
CA ASN A 363 -2.64 12.02 -27.33
C ASN A 363 -1.41 11.73 -28.19
N ARG A 364 -1.48 10.65 -28.94
CA ARG A 364 -1.00 10.67 -30.32
C ARG A 364 -2.19 10.37 -31.23
N PRO A 365 -2.50 11.25 -32.19
CA PRO A 365 -3.51 10.95 -33.17
C PRO A 365 -3.06 9.75 -34.01
N LEU A 366 -3.98 8.82 -34.21
CA LEU A 366 -3.91 7.81 -35.26
C LEU A 366 -3.69 8.52 -36.59
N ALA A 367 -2.60 8.23 -37.27
CA ALA A 367 -2.47 8.53 -38.68
C ALA A 367 -3.36 7.50 -39.41
N ASP A 368 -4.42 7.96 -40.03
CA ASP A 368 -5.21 7.22 -41.01
C ASP A 368 -4.37 6.96 -42.29
N PRO A 369 -4.76 5.94 -43.08
CA PRO A 369 -3.94 5.17 -44.01
C PRO A 369 -3.36 5.91 -45.18
#